data_f67bc02cc980160c8bad04ef2fee5daf
#
_entry.id   f67bc02cc980160c8bad04ef2fee5daf
#
_cell.length_a   1.000
_cell.length_b   1.000
_cell.length_c   1.000
_cell.angle_alpha   90.00
_cell.angle_beta   90.00
_cell.angle_gamma   90.00
#
_symmetry.space_group_name_H-M   'P 1'
#
loop_
_entity.id
_entity.type
_entity.pdbx_description
1 polymer ?
#
loop_
_entity_poly.entity_id
_entity_poly.type
_entity_poly.pdbx_seq_one_letter_code
_entity_poly.pdbx_strand_id
1 'polypeptide(L)'
;MDTSSEYITMCAKAKEIMHNWHYKFGDFYVSFTAEIPSEAQTIVSDLELHSSYMHQIKAVWLPRQDQLQALILDQYATPWDLVIEFANTLMSDKANYFDSFLSMEQIWVAYIMDKKFNKKWTGKDWQ
;
A
#
# COMPACT_ATOMS: atom_id res chain seq x y z
N MET A 1 -12.00 -1.19 2.98
CA MET A 1 -10.62 -0.71 3.23
C MET A 1 -9.97 -1.52 4.34
N ASP A 2 -8.80 -2.06 4.09
CA ASP A 2 -8.08 -2.84 5.08
C ASP A 2 -7.39 -1.91 6.10
N THR A 3 -7.74 -2.05 7.37
CA THR A 3 -7.14 -1.30 8.48
C THR A 3 -6.51 -2.24 9.51
N SER A 4 -6.25 -3.49 9.11
CA SER A 4 -5.63 -4.48 9.99
C SER A 4 -4.21 -4.10 10.37
N SER A 5 -3.73 -4.63 11.49
CA SER A 5 -2.35 -4.41 11.93
C SER A 5 -1.34 -4.93 10.91
N GLU A 6 -1.66 -6.02 10.22
CA GLU A 6 -0.81 -6.56 9.16
C GLU A 6 -0.69 -5.57 8.01
N TYR A 7 -1.81 -5.03 7.51
CA TYR A 7 -1.77 -4.06 6.41
C TYR A 7 -1.03 -2.79 6.81
N ILE A 8 -1.26 -2.28 8.01
CA ILE A 8 -0.54 -1.12 8.54
C ILE A 8 0.97 -1.38 8.53
N THR A 9 1.40 -2.56 8.99
CA THR A 9 2.81 -2.93 9.00
C THR A 9 3.40 -3.04 7.59
N MET A 10 2.67 -3.68 6.69
CA MET A 10 3.08 -3.78 5.28
C MET A 10 3.28 -2.39 4.66
N CYS A 11 2.34 -1.48 4.87
CA CYS A 11 2.43 -0.11 4.34
C CYS A 11 3.57 0.67 4.98
N ALA A 12 3.71 0.60 6.30
CA ALA A 12 4.77 1.32 7.01
C ALA A 12 6.16 0.93 6.53
N LYS A 13 6.32 -0.31 6.11
CA LYS A 13 7.61 -0.84 5.63
C LYS A 13 7.79 -0.78 4.12
N ALA A 14 6.75 -0.49 3.36
CA ALA A 14 6.81 -0.33 1.91
C ALA A 14 7.23 1.10 1.55
N LYS A 15 8.47 1.46 1.85
CA LYS A 15 8.99 2.82 1.69
C LYS A 15 8.90 3.30 0.24
N GLU A 16 9.13 2.41 -0.70
CA GLU A 16 9.06 2.71 -2.13
C GLU A 16 7.65 3.18 -2.53
N ILE A 17 6.62 2.57 -1.95
CA ILE A 17 5.24 2.98 -2.18
C ILE A 17 4.94 4.27 -1.43
N MET A 18 5.37 4.39 -0.19
CA MET A 18 5.12 5.57 0.65
C MET A 18 5.71 6.85 0.04
N HIS A 19 6.84 6.76 -0.66
CA HIS A 19 7.44 7.90 -1.36
C HIS A 19 6.54 8.48 -2.45
N ASN A 20 5.56 7.73 -2.94
CA ASN A 20 4.61 8.17 -3.96
C ASN A 20 3.35 8.81 -3.39
N TRP A 21 3.27 8.95 -2.07
CA TRP A 21 2.09 9.54 -1.45
C TRP A 21 2.06 11.05 -1.65
N HIS A 22 1.02 11.51 -2.35
CA HIS A 22 0.67 12.91 -2.51
C HIS A 22 -0.59 13.14 -1.70
N TYR A 23 -0.48 13.86 -0.59
CA TYR A 23 -1.58 14.04 0.36
C TYR A 23 -2.81 14.65 -0.31
N LYS A 24 -3.94 13.96 -0.22
CA LYS A 24 -5.22 14.40 -0.79
C LYS A 24 -6.35 14.17 0.19
N PHE A 25 -7.37 15.01 0.12
CA PHE A 25 -8.60 14.78 0.89
C PHE A 25 -9.15 13.38 0.60
N GLY A 26 -9.55 12.68 1.67
CA GLY A 26 -10.08 11.32 1.58
C GLY A 26 -9.03 10.21 1.62
N ASP A 27 -7.75 10.52 1.56
CA ASP A 27 -6.71 9.51 1.76
C ASP A 27 -6.77 8.97 3.18
N PHE A 28 -6.61 7.64 3.32
CA PHE A 28 -6.54 6.98 4.62
C PHE A 28 -5.11 6.93 5.12
N TYR A 29 -4.94 7.15 6.41
CA TYR A 29 -3.64 7.05 7.07
C TYR A 29 -3.77 6.66 8.52
N VAL A 30 -2.67 6.23 9.12
CA VAL A 30 -2.50 6.12 10.57
C VAL A 30 -1.35 7.02 10.98
N SER A 31 -1.39 7.54 12.20
CA SER A 31 -0.26 8.21 12.83
C SER A 31 0.33 7.31 13.92
N PHE A 32 1.58 7.56 14.28
CA PHE A 32 2.26 6.75 15.29
C PHE A 32 2.68 7.61 16.48
N THR A 33 2.38 7.10 17.68
CA THR A 33 2.97 7.58 18.94
C THR A 33 3.88 6.48 19.45
N ALA A 34 5.19 6.72 19.43
CA ALA A 34 6.19 5.68 19.58
C ALA A 34 5.98 4.62 18.47
N GLU A 35 5.74 3.36 18.82
CA GLU A 35 5.49 2.29 17.85
C GLU A 35 4.01 1.90 17.79
N ILE A 36 3.13 2.70 18.40
CA ILE A 36 1.70 2.40 18.48
C ILE A 36 0.96 3.20 17.41
N PRO A 37 0.29 2.53 16.44
CA PRO A 37 -0.51 3.23 15.44
C PRO A 37 -1.82 3.77 16.05
N SER A 38 -2.28 4.90 15.51
CA SER A 38 -3.64 5.39 15.77
C SER A 38 -4.67 4.51 15.07
N GLU A 39 -5.94 4.76 15.32
CA GLU A 39 -6.99 4.26 14.43
C GLU A 39 -6.83 4.90 13.05
N ALA A 40 -7.37 4.25 12.02
CA ALA A 40 -7.34 4.77 10.67
C ALA A 40 -8.13 6.08 10.60
N GLN A 41 -7.55 7.07 9.93
CA GLN A 41 -8.09 8.41 9.76
C GLN A 41 -8.13 8.76 8.29
N THR A 42 -8.93 9.77 7.92
CA THR A 42 -8.92 10.32 6.57
C THR A 42 -8.45 11.76 6.61
N ILE A 43 -7.77 12.19 5.55
CA ILE A 43 -7.39 13.59 5.39
C ILE A 43 -8.67 14.41 5.13
N VAL A 44 -8.97 15.32 6.04
CA VAL A 44 -10.19 16.17 5.99
C VAL A 44 -9.90 17.66 6.18
N SER A 45 -8.64 18.03 6.46
CA SER A 45 -8.26 19.42 6.74
C SER A 45 -7.02 19.82 5.94
N ASP A 46 -6.86 21.15 5.74
CA ASP A 46 -5.68 21.69 5.05
C ASP A 46 -4.37 21.38 5.80
N LEU A 47 -4.42 21.28 7.13
CA LEU A 47 -3.24 20.96 7.93
C LEU A 47 -2.65 19.61 7.54
N GLU A 48 -3.50 18.62 7.29
CA GLU A 48 -3.11 17.27 6.90
C GLU A 48 -2.54 17.20 5.48
N LEU A 49 -2.70 18.24 4.67
CA LEU A 49 -2.08 18.31 3.34
C LEU A 49 -0.61 18.77 3.41
N HIS A 50 -0.12 19.20 4.57
CA HIS A 50 1.25 19.66 4.74
C HIS A 50 2.17 18.52 5.19
N SER A 51 3.23 18.29 4.41
CA SER A 51 4.18 17.21 4.69
C SER A 51 4.86 17.35 6.04
N SER A 52 5.14 18.59 6.49
CA SER A 52 5.78 18.81 7.78
C SER A 52 4.91 18.32 8.94
N TYR A 53 3.61 18.59 8.90
CA TYR A 53 2.68 18.07 9.89
C TYR A 53 2.59 16.55 9.86
N MET A 54 2.44 15.99 8.66
CA MET A 54 2.30 14.53 8.48
C MET A 54 3.57 13.78 8.91
N HIS A 55 4.75 14.34 8.67
CA HIS A 55 6.00 13.78 9.18
C HIS A 55 6.09 13.88 10.71
N GLN A 56 5.63 14.98 11.30
CA GLN A 56 5.65 15.17 12.75
C GLN A 56 4.80 14.11 13.46
N ILE A 57 3.65 13.76 12.95
CA ILE A 57 2.78 12.73 13.50
C ILE A 57 3.14 11.31 13.02
N LYS A 58 4.20 11.18 12.24
CA LYS A 58 4.66 9.92 11.66
C LYS A 58 3.54 9.20 10.91
N ALA A 59 2.88 9.93 10.03
CA ALA A 59 1.77 9.41 9.24
C ALA A 59 2.24 8.34 8.26
N VAL A 60 1.49 7.25 8.19
CA VAL A 60 1.68 6.17 7.23
C VAL A 60 0.42 6.06 6.38
N TRP A 61 0.61 6.16 5.08
CA TRP A 61 -0.47 6.03 4.11
C TRP A 61 -1.03 4.61 4.11
N LEU A 62 -2.36 4.50 4.10
CA LEU A 62 -3.07 3.25 3.84
C LEU A 62 -3.75 3.38 2.48
N PRO A 63 -3.05 3.07 1.38
CA PRO A 63 -3.63 3.26 0.07
C PRO A 63 -4.81 2.33 -0.18
N ARG A 64 -5.83 2.88 -0.86
CA ARG A 64 -6.95 2.07 -1.34
C ARG A 64 -6.52 1.26 -2.55
N GLN A 65 -7.29 0.24 -2.88
CA GLN A 65 -7.04 -0.62 -4.04
C GLN A 65 -6.87 0.19 -5.33
N ASP A 66 -7.74 1.16 -5.58
CA ASP A 66 -7.67 2.00 -6.78
C ASP A 66 -6.38 2.83 -6.84
N GLN A 67 -5.92 3.32 -5.70
CA GLN A 67 -4.66 4.07 -5.62
C GLN A 67 -3.45 3.17 -5.88
N LEU A 68 -3.48 1.94 -5.38
CA LEU A 68 -2.43 0.96 -5.64
C LEU A 68 -2.37 0.59 -7.13
N GLN A 69 -3.51 0.36 -7.74
CA GLN A 69 -3.57 0.09 -9.18
C GLN A 69 -2.97 1.25 -9.99
N ALA A 70 -3.27 2.49 -9.61
CA ALA A 70 -2.74 3.67 -10.27
C ALA A 70 -1.20 3.75 -10.20
N LEU A 71 -0.58 3.25 -9.12
CA LEU A 71 0.88 3.29 -8.96
C LEU A 71 1.63 2.40 -9.96
N ILE A 72 0.98 1.42 -10.53
CA ILE A 72 1.62 0.46 -11.45
C ILE A 72 1.02 0.53 -12.87
N LEU A 73 -0.04 1.28 -13.06
CA LEU A 73 -0.77 1.30 -14.32
C LEU A 73 0.09 1.77 -15.51
N ASP A 74 1.05 2.64 -15.27
CA ASP A 74 1.96 3.17 -16.31
C ASP A 74 2.87 2.11 -16.93
N GLN A 75 3.00 0.94 -16.31
CA GLN A 75 3.78 -0.18 -16.85
C GLN A 75 2.99 -1.03 -17.83
N TYR A 76 1.72 -0.70 -18.06
CA TYR A 76 0.82 -1.46 -18.93
C TYR A 76 0.21 -0.56 -19.99
N ALA A 77 -0.05 -1.11 -21.17
CA ALA A 77 -0.64 -0.36 -22.28
C ALA A 77 -2.07 0.08 -21.96
N THR A 78 -2.82 -0.76 -21.24
CA THR A 78 -4.21 -0.47 -20.85
C THR A 78 -4.47 -1.00 -19.43
N PRO A 79 -5.52 -0.48 -18.75
CA PRO A 79 -5.95 -1.05 -17.47
C PRO A 79 -6.29 -2.54 -17.55
N TRP A 80 -6.80 -2.97 -18.70
CA TRP A 80 -7.15 -4.38 -18.93
C TRP A 80 -5.91 -5.27 -18.94
N ASP A 81 -4.83 -4.82 -19.54
CA ASP A 81 -3.55 -5.56 -19.52
C ASP A 81 -3.04 -5.74 -18.10
N LEU A 82 -3.18 -4.72 -17.25
CA LEU A 82 -2.83 -4.83 -15.83
C LEU A 82 -3.66 -5.92 -15.14
N VAL A 83 -4.97 -5.95 -15.36
CA VAL A 83 -5.86 -6.94 -14.73
C VAL A 83 -5.48 -8.35 -15.16
N ILE A 84 -5.21 -8.57 -16.45
CA ILE A 84 -4.82 -9.88 -16.98
C ILE A 84 -3.49 -10.33 -16.35
N GLU A 85 -2.48 -9.49 -16.34
CA GLU A 85 -1.17 -9.83 -15.78
C GLU A 85 -1.28 -10.10 -14.26
N PHE A 86 -2.05 -9.28 -13.55
CA PHE A 86 -2.31 -9.50 -12.13
C PHE A 86 -2.94 -10.87 -11.89
N ALA A 87 -4.00 -11.21 -12.61
CA ALA A 87 -4.68 -12.48 -12.48
C ALA A 87 -3.74 -13.66 -12.83
N ASN A 88 -2.98 -13.55 -13.90
CA ASN A 88 -2.03 -14.58 -14.29
C ASN A 88 -0.95 -14.80 -13.23
N THR A 89 -0.47 -13.73 -12.62
CA THR A 89 0.54 -13.82 -11.54
C THR A 89 -0.01 -14.53 -10.32
N LEU A 90 -1.25 -14.23 -9.92
CA LEU A 90 -1.90 -14.88 -8.78
C LEU A 90 -2.18 -16.37 -9.02
N MET A 91 -2.31 -16.78 -10.28
CA MET A 91 -2.55 -18.18 -10.66
C MET A 91 -1.29 -18.93 -11.08
N SER A 92 -0.13 -18.28 -11.01
CA SER A 92 1.16 -18.86 -11.39
C SER A 92 1.78 -19.70 -10.25
N ASP A 93 3.06 -20.02 -10.37
CA ASP A 93 3.85 -20.66 -9.32
C ASP A 93 3.98 -19.79 -8.06
N LYS A 94 3.60 -18.51 -8.13
CA LYS A 94 3.55 -17.60 -6.98
C LYS A 94 2.22 -17.67 -6.21
N ALA A 95 1.29 -18.52 -6.61
CA ALA A 95 -0.05 -18.59 -6.00
C ALA A 95 0.01 -18.78 -4.48
N ASN A 96 0.87 -19.67 -3.99
CA ASN A 96 1.00 -19.92 -2.55
C ASN A 96 1.42 -18.67 -1.76
N TYR A 97 2.28 -17.85 -2.34
CA TYR A 97 2.68 -16.58 -1.73
C TYR A 97 1.49 -15.63 -1.63
N PHE A 98 0.75 -15.45 -2.73
CA PHE A 98 -0.38 -14.51 -2.75
C PHE A 98 -1.58 -15.01 -1.95
N ASP A 99 -1.78 -16.32 -1.82
CA ASP A 99 -2.85 -16.91 -1.02
C ASP A 99 -2.70 -16.62 0.48
N SER A 100 -1.52 -16.24 0.93
CA SER A 100 -1.28 -15.91 2.35
C SER A 100 -1.88 -14.55 2.76
N PHE A 101 -2.24 -13.69 1.82
CA PHE A 101 -2.78 -12.38 2.12
C PHE A 101 -4.30 -12.42 2.29
N LEU A 102 -4.81 -11.58 3.20
CA LEU A 102 -6.20 -11.65 3.64
C LEU A 102 -7.11 -10.57 3.02
N SER A 103 -6.56 -9.63 2.29
CA SER A 103 -7.35 -8.58 1.63
C SER A 103 -6.80 -8.25 0.25
N MET A 104 -7.66 -7.66 -0.59
CA MET A 104 -7.24 -7.19 -1.92
C MET A 104 -6.16 -6.11 -1.81
N GLU A 105 -6.25 -5.22 -0.84
CA GLU A 105 -5.22 -4.19 -0.64
C GLU A 105 -3.87 -4.82 -0.31
N GLN A 106 -3.84 -5.83 0.55
CA GLN A 106 -2.60 -6.56 0.85
C GLN A 106 -2.02 -7.21 -0.40
N ILE A 107 -2.86 -7.87 -1.20
CA ILE A 107 -2.44 -8.51 -2.44
C ILE A 107 -1.86 -7.48 -3.41
N TRP A 108 -2.51 -6.32 -3.58
CA TRP A 108 -2.02 -5.29 -4.49
C TRP A 108 -0.70 -4.68 -4.03
N VAL A 109 -0.52 -4.42 -2.73
CA VAL A 109 0.79 -3.98 -2.21
C VAL A 109 1.85 -5.02 -2.51
N ALA A 110 1.57 -6.29 -2.23
CA ALA A 110 2.50 -7.38 -2.49
C ALA A 110 2.83 -7.52 -3.98
N TYR A 111 1.84 -7.36 -4.85
CA TYR A 111 2.03 -7.42 -6.30
C TYR A 111 2.94 -6.27 -6.78
N ILE A 112 2.70 -5.05 -6.32
CA ILE A 112 3.52 -3.89 -6.69
C ILE A 112 4.95 -4.06 -6.22
N MET A 113 5.13 -4.49 -4.96
CA MET A 113 6.47 -4.68 -4.40
C MET A 113 7.24 -5.76 -5.16
N ASP A 114 6.56 -6.83 -5.58
CA ASP A 114 7.19 -7.87 -6.40
C ASP A 114 7.54 -7.37 -7.80
N LYS A 115 6.60 -6.75 -8.49
CA LYS A 115 6.77 -6.35 -9.89
C LYS A 115 7.69 -5.15 -10.10
N LYS A 116 7.58 -4.13 -9.26
CA LYS A 116 8.37 -2.89 -9.42
C LYS A 116 9.70 -2.94 -8.69
N PHE A 117 9.77 -3.61 -7.55
CA PHE A 117 10.91 -3.52 -6.64
C PHE A 117 11.56 -4.87 -6.36
N ASN A 118 11.02 -5.95 -6.92
CA ASN A 118 11.53 -7.32 -6.74
C ASN A 118 11.69 -7.70 -5.27
N LYS A 119 10.68 -7.39 -4.46
CA LYS A 119 10.65 -7.68 -3.03
C LYS A 119 9.40 -8.46 -2.66
N LYS A 120 9.54 -9.37 -1.69
CA LYS A 120 8.46 -10.18 -1.16
C LYS A 120 8.29 -9.93 0.33
N TRP A 121 7.05 -9.98 0.78
CA TRP A 121 6.73 -9.86 2.19
C TRP A 121 7.07 -11.14 2.93
N THR A 122 7.84 -11.04 4.02
CA THR A 122 8.27 -12.19 4.84
C THR A 122 7.39 -12.40 6.07
N GLY A 123 6.41 -11.55 6.29
CA GLY A 123 5.65 -11.46 7.54
C GLY A 123 6.17 -10.38 8.48
N LYS A 124 7.34 -9.82 8.18
CA LYS A 124 7.97 -8.74 8.97
C LYS A 124 8.52 -7.62 8.11
N ASP A 125 9.12 -7.94 6.99
CA ASP A 125 9.83 -6.99 6.13
C ASP A 125 9.65 -7.36 4.66
N TRP A 126 9.93 -6.39 3.80
CA TRP A 126 10.05 -6.59 2.35
C TRP A 126 11.50 -6.94 2.01
N GLN A 127 11.69 -8.11 1.41
CA GLN A 127 13.01 -8.61 1.01
C GLN A 127 13.05 -9.07 -0.44
#